data_64843111611f48a129fd1a539d30e338
#
_entry.id   64843111611f48a129fd1a539d30e338
#
_cell.length_a   1.000
_cell.length_b   1.000
_cell.length_c   1.000
_cell.angle_alpha   90.00
_cell.angle_beta   90.00
_cell.angle_gamma   90.00
#
_symmetry.space_group_name_H-M   'P 1'
#
loop_
_entity.id
_entity.type
_entity.pdbx_description
1 polymer ?
#
loop_
_entity_poly.entity_id
_entity_poly.type
_entity_poly.pdbx_seq_one_letter_code
_entity_poly.pdbx_strand_id
1 'polypeptide(L)'
;MNKNLKIRLFTDSGMTLALLLLMSYQLVGEKAHEWIGMAMFLLVIGHHVLNRRWTGNITKGKYTAHRILQTVIVALLVMTMIGSMVSGILLSNYIFRFVRIEGVANMARNIHILCAYWGFLLMAVHLGLHWNMMLRILERALPMKGIAKILGLLIAVYGGYAFYKREIVNYLFLRSHFVFFGSEESLGVFLLDYIAMMGMIVFITYYGCRLAERIKAKK
;
A
#
# COMPACT_ATOMS: atom_id res chain seq x y z
N MET A 1 7.01 -1.80 25.48
CA MET A 1 6.97 -1.09 24.17
C MET A 1 6.75 0.39 24.41
N ASN A 2 7.62 1.27 23.88
CA ASN A 2 7.54 2.73 24.08
C ASN A 2 6.25 3.29 23.45
N LYS A 3 5.63 4.32 24.08
CA LYS A 3 4.38 4.98 23.65
C LYS A 3 4.46 5.42 22.17
N ASN A 4 5.58 6.00 21.75
CA ASN A 4 5.79 6.45 20.38
C ASN A 4 5.80 5.29 19.36
N LEU A 5 6.30 4.12 19.73
CA LEU A 5 6.28 2.94 18.87
C LEU A 5 4.85 2.40 18.71
N LYS A 6 4.05 2.41 19.78
CA LYS A 6 2.64 2.00 19.73
C LYS A 6 1.84 2.89 18.77
N ILE A 7 2.02 4.22 18.85
CA ILE A 7 1.32 5.19 18.00
C ILE A 7 1.71 4.96 16.52
N ARG A 8 3.00 4.77 16.21
CA ARG A 8 3.44 4.50 14.85
C ARG A 8 2.83 3.19 14.30
N LEU A 9 2.91 2.10 15.06
CA LEU A 9 2.31 0.83 14.65
C LEU A 9 0.79 0.95 14.44
N PHE A 10 0.10 1.68 15.30
CA PHE A 10 -1.33 1.93 15.14
C PHE A 10 -1.63 2.72 13.85
N THR A 11 -0.87 3.80 13.60
CA THR A 11 -1.01 4.62 12.38
C THR A 11 -0.72 3.78 11.13
N ASP A 12 0.38 3.03 11.11
CA ASP A 12 0.80 2.21 9.97
C ASP A 12 -0.19 1.06 9.69
N SER A 13 -0.68 0.39 10.73
CA SER A 13 -1.73 -0.63 10.61
C SER A 13 -3.06 -0.04 10.15
N GLY A 14 -3.42 1.13 10.66
CA GLY A 14 -4.62 1.87 10.24
C GLY A 14 -4.56 2.25 8.76
N MET A 15 -3.42 2.74 8.27
CA MET A 15 -3.22 3.05 6.84
C MET A 15 -3.31 1.78 5.97
N THR A 16 -2.73 0.66 6.42
CA THR A 16 -2.80 -0.61 5.68
C THR A 16 -4.24 -1.11 5.57
N LEU A 17 -5.00 -1.06 6.68
CA LEU A 17 -6.41 -1.44 6.68
C LEU A 17 -7.26 -0.50 5.81
N ALA A 18 -7.06 0.81 5.94
CA ALA A 18 -7.76 1.81 5.13
C ALA A 18 -7.49 1.59 3.63
N LEU A 19 -6.23 1.31 3.25
CA LEU A 19 -5.87 1.01 1.85
C LEU A 19 -6.63 -0.22 1.32
N LEU A 20 -6.67 -1.31 2.08
CA LEU A 20 -7.38 -2.53 1.68
C LEU A 20 -8.89 -2.28 1.49
N LEU A 21 -9.50 -1.50 2.39
CA LEU A 21 -10.92 -1.12 2.29
C LEU A 21 -11.16 -0.15 1.12
N LEU A 22 -10.23 0.76 0.83
CA LEU A 22 -10.32 1.66 -0.33
C LEU A 22 -10.25 0.91 -1.66
N MET A 23 -9.48 -0.20 -1.75
CA MET A 23 -9.46 -1.03 -2.94
C MET A 23 -10.81 -1.74 -3.19
N SER A 24 -11.65 -1.90 -2.18
CA SER A 24 -12.95 -2.58 -2.26
C SER A 24 -14.14 -1.62 -2.50
N TYR A 25 -13.95 -0.55 -3.28
CA TYR A 25 -14.92 0.53 -3.53
C TYR A 25 -16.38 0.05 -3.70
N GLN A 26 -16.63 -0.90 -4.62
CA GLN A 26 -18.00 -1.36 -4.89
C GLN A 26 -18.63 -2.14 -3.74
N LEU A 27 -17.82 -2.78 -2.89
CA LEU A 27 -18.28 -3.61 -1.77
C LEU A 27 -18.53 -2.75 -0.51
N VAL A 28 -17.75 -1.69 -0.30
CA VAL A 28 -17.95 -0.77 0.84
C VAL A 28 -18.93 0.36 0.50
N GLY A 29 -19.13 0.64 -0.79
CA GLY A 29 -19.98 1.71 -1.29
C GLY A 29 -19.30 3.08 -1.30
N GLU A 30 -19.83 3.95 -2.17
CA GLU A 30 -19.24 5.27 -2.48
C GLU A 30 -19.07 6.15 -1.23
N LYS A 31 -20.12 6.28 -0.42
CA LYS A 31 -20.09 7.11 0.80
C LYS A 31 -19.02 6.64 1.78
N ALA A 32 -18.92 5.33 2.04
CA ALA A 32 -17.92 4.78 2.94
C ALA A 32 -16.51 4.96 2.36
N HIS A 33 -16.34 4.76 1.06
CA HIS A 33 -15.06 4.97 0.37
C HIS A 33 -14.55 6.41 0.54
N GLU A 34 -15.39 7.43 0.38
CA GLU A 34 -14.98 8.82 0.58
C GLU A 34 -14.54 9.11 2.04
N TRP A 35 -15.28 8.62 3.03
CA TRP A 35 -14.92 8.80 4.44
C TRP A 35 -13.65 8.04 4.83
N ILE A 36 -13.47 6.82 4.31
CA ILE A 36 -12.23 6.05 4.52
C ILE A 36 -11.05 6.76 3.83
N GLY A 37 -11.27 7.33 2.63
CA GLY A 37 -10.28 8.14 1.92
C GLY A 37 -9.84 9.37 2.72
N MET A 38 -10.79 10.08 3.34
CA MET A 38 -10.48 11.20 4.24
C MET A 38 -9.69 10.73 5.48
N ALA A 39 -10.09 9.63 6.09
CA ALA A 39 -9.36 9.05 7.22
C ALA A 39 -7.93 8.64 6.81
N MET A 40 -7.77 8.01 5.64
CA MET A 40 -6.46 7.66 5.07
C MET A 40 -5.58 8.90 4.89
N PHE A 41 -6.13 10.00 4.37
CA PHE A 41 -5.40 11.26 4.22
C PHE A 41 -4.86 11.79 5.55
N LEU A 42 -5.71 11.83 6.58
CA LEU A 42 -5.31 12.26 7.92
C LEU A 42 -4.24 11.34 8.52
N LEU A 43 -4.36 10.01 8.31
CA LEU A 43 -3.36 9.05 8.75
C LEU A 43 -2.02 9.24 8.04
N VAL A 44 -2.01 9.53 6.73
CA VAL A 44 -0.80 9.83 5.97
C VAL A 44 -0.11 11.09 6.49
N ILE A 45 -0.85 12.16 6.76
CA ILE A 45 -0.29 13.37 7.40
C ILE A 45 0.32 13.01 8.75
N GLY A 46 -0.41 12.28 9.59
CA GLY A 46 0.08 11.82 10.90
C GLY A 46 1.34 10.97 10.78
N HIS A 47 1.39 10.05 9.82
CA HIS A 47 2.57 9.22 9.53
C HIS A 47 3.79 10.09 9.18
N HIS A 48 3.64 11.07 8.29
CA HIS A 48 4.73 11.99 7.93
C HIS A 48 5.20 12.85 9.11
N VAL A 49 4.29 13.35 9.93
CA VAL A 49 4.62 14.10 11.17
C VAL A 49 5.39 13.22 12.14
N LEU A 50 4.97 11.97 12.36
CA LEU A 50 5.66 11.02 13.22
C LEU A 50 7.06 10.65 12.71
N ASN A 51 7.26 10.68 11.38
CA ASN A 51 8.51 10.34 10.70
C ASN A 51 9.31 11.57 10.22
N ARG A 52 8.97 12.79 10.66
CA ARG A 52 9.63 14.06 10.25
C ARG A 52 11.14 14.07 10.34
N ARG A 53 11.73 13.29 11.28
CA ARG A 53 13.19 13.16 11.39
C ARG A 53 13.81 12.49 10.17
N TRP A 54 13.14 11.49 9.60
CA TRP A 54 13.57 10.83 8.38
C TRP A 54 13.52 11.81 7.19
N THR A 55 12.40 12.52 7.02
CA THR A 55 12.22 13.53 5.98
C THR A 55 13.27 14.64 6.08
N GLY A 56 13.54 15.16 7.29
CA GLY A 56 14.56 16.20 7.50
C GLY A 56 16.02 15.76 7.29
N ASN A 57 16.25 14.43 7.21
CA ASN A 57 17.57 13.88 6.93
C ASN A 57 17.71 13.33 5.50
N ILE A 58 16.71 13.53 4.64
CA ILE A 58 16.69 12.94 3.30
C ILE A 58 17.88 13.40 2.45
N THR A 59 18.35 14.64 2.65
CA THR A 59 19.50 15.22 1.93
C THR A 59 20.84 15.01 2.63
N LYS A 60 20.88 14.38 3.82
CA LYS A 60 22.08 14.26 4.66
C LYS A 60 22.62 12.85 4.66
N GLY A 61 23.96 12.72 4.73
CA GLY A 61 24.68 11.45 4.90
C GLY A 61 24.92 10.69 3.60
N LYS A 62 25.51 9.48 3.71
CA LYS A 62 25.87 8.64 2.55
C LYS A 62 24.63 7.91 2.00
N TYR A 63 24.45 7.93 0.68
CA TYR A 63 23.39 7.22 -0.02
C TYR A 63 23.87 5.81 -0.40
N THR A 64 23.40 4.82 0.35
CA THR A 64 23.51 3.41 -0.02
C THR A 64 22.43 3.04 -1.03
N ALA A 65 22.60 1.96 -1.79
CA ALA A 65 21.59 1.49 -2.76
C ALA A 65 20.24 1.21 -2.07
N HIS A 66 20.23 0.66 -0.85
CA HIS A 66 19.00 0.45 -0.07
C HIS A 66 18.31 1.78 0.26
N ARG A 67 19.08 2.80 0.66
CA ARG A 67 18.54 4.13 0.98
C ARG A 67 18.01 4.84 -0.26
N ILE A 68 18.68 4.70 -1.42
CA ILE A 68 18.18 5.24 -2.70
C ILE A 68 16.84 4.61 -3.02
N LEU A 69 16.76 3.25 -2.99
CA LEU A 69 15.51 2.53 -3.26
C LEU A 69 14.39 3.00 -2.32
N GLN A 70 14.66 3.08 -1.03
CA GLN A 70 13.68 3.54 -0.03
C GLN A 70 13.19 4.97 -0.33
N THR A 71 14.11 5.89 -0.67
CA THR A 71 13.76 7.29 -0.98
C THR A 71 12.91 7.39 -2.24
N VAL A 72 13.25 6.63 -3.29
CA VAL A 72 12.48 6.59 -4.55
C VAL A 72 11.08 6.03 -4.31
N ILE A 73 10.96 4.91 -3.59
CA ILE A 73 9.64 4.32 -3.27
C ILE A 73 8.78 5.30 -2.48
N VAL A 74 9.35 5.99 -1.48
CA VAL A 74 8.60 7.00 -0.70
C VAL A 74 8.17 8.18 -1.57
N ALA A 75 9.03 8.68 -2.47
CA ALA A 75 8.69 9.77 -3.39
C ALA A 75 7.54 9.37 -4.32
N LEU A 76 7.58 8.16 -4.89
CA LEU A 76 6.52 7.62 -5.74
C LEU A 76 5.21 7.41 -4.95
N LEU A 77 5.30 6.94 -3.70
CA LEU A 77 4.13 6.82 -2.82
C LEU A 77 3.47 8.17 -2.56
N VAL A 78 4.25 9.19 -2.25
CA VAL A 78 3.71 10.55 -2.05
C VAL A 78 3.03 11.05 -3.32
N MET A 79 3.63 10.82 -4.49
CA MET A 79 3.01 11.19 -5.78
C MET A 79 1.68 10.47 -6.01
N THR A 80 1.62 9.15 -5.81
CA THR A 80 0.38 8.39 -5.99
C THR A 80 -0.69 8.79 -4.97
N MET A 81 -0.30 9.08 -3.72
CA MET A 81 -1.22 9.57 -2.69
C MET A 81 -1.81 10.94 -3.05
N ILE A 82 -0.98 11.89 -3.49
CA ILE A 82 -1.46 13.21 -3.96
C ILE A 82 -2.38 13.04 -5.16
N GLY A 83 -1.99 12.21 -6.14
CA GLY A 83 -2.81 11.93 -7.32
C GLY A 83 -4.17 11.32 -6.97
N SER A 84 -4.21 10.34 -6.05
CA SER A 84 -5.45 9.74 -5.56
C SER A 84 -6.32 10.73 -4.81
N MET A 85 -5.72 11.61 -3.97
CA MET A 85 -6.46 12.61 -3.21
C MET A 85 -7.06 13.68 -4.12
N VAL A 86 -6.26 14.27 -5.00
CA VAL A 86 -6.74 15.31 -5.92
C VAL A 86 -7.84 14.76 -6.83
N SER A 87 -7.62 13.60 -7.44
CA SER A 87 -8.63 12.97 -8.30
C SER A 87 -9.87 12.54 -7.51
N GLY A 88 -9.70 12.04 -6.28
CA GLY A 88 -10.81 11.68 -5.39
C GLY A 88 -11.66 12.89 -4.99
N ILE A 89 -11.05 14.04 -4.71
CA ILE A 89 -11.77 15.30 -4.44
C ILE A 89 -12.62 15.72 -5.65
N LEU A 90 -12.08 15.61 -6.87
CA LEU A 90 -12.79 15.94 -8.12
C LEU A 90 -13.95 14.98 -8.42
N LEU A 91 -13.87 13.74 -7.94
CA LEU A 91 -14.89 12.70 -8.11
C LEU A 91 -15.90 12.65 -6.96
N SER A 92 -15.66 13.38 -5.86
CA SER A 92 -16.45 13.29 -4.64
C SER A 92 -17.89 13.74 -4.83
N ASN A 93 -18.83 12.92 -4.37
CA ASN A 93 -20.27 13.22 -4.38
C ASN A 93 -20.81 13.57 -2.98
N TYR A 94 -20.06 13.30 -1.89
CA TYR A 94 -20.50 13.51 -0.52
C TYR A 94 -19.69 14.58 0.21
N ILE A 95 -18.36 14.40 0.36
CA ILE A 95 -17.53 15.27 1.21
C ILE A 95 -17.16 16.58 0.49
N PHE A 96 -16.69 16.49 -0.77
CA PHE A 96 -16.21 17.63 -1.57
C PHE A 96 -17.16 18.00 -2.71
N ARG A 97 -18.45 17.74 -2.56
CA ARG A 97 -19.49 18.01 -3.58
C ARG A 97 -19.43 19.44 -4.15
N PHE A 98 -18.94 20.39 -3.38
CA PHE A 98 -18.82 21.79 -3.77
C PHE A 98 -17.63 22.08 -4.71
N VAL A 99 -16.70 21.12 -4.91
CA VAL A 99 -15.52 21.26 -5.80
C VAL A 99 -15.78 20.72 -7.20
N ARG A 100 -17.01 20.41 -7.55
CA ARG A 100 -17.34 19.75 -8.82
C ARG A 100 -16.96 20.61 -10.02
N ILE A 101 -16.11 20.06 -10.91
CA ILE A 101 -15.69 20.69 -12.17
C ILE A 101 -16.23 19.84 -13.32
N GLU A 102 -17.00 20.50 -14.22
CA GLU A 102 -17.56 19.81 -15.39
C GLU A 102 -16.45 19.41 -16.39
N GLY A 103 -16.65 18.27 -17.06
CA GLY A 103 -15.74 17.77 -18.11
C GLY A 103 -14.49 17.03 -17.64
N VAL A 104 -14.11 17.08 -16.34
CA VAL A 104 -12.87 16.45 -15.85
C VAL A 104 -13.06 15.05 -15.30
N ALA A 105 -14.29 14.56 -15.15
CA ALA A 105 -14.60 13.31 -14.44
C ALA A 105 -13.88 12.08 -15.02
N ASN A 106 -13.79 11.94 -16.34
CA ASN A 106 -13.11 10.80 -16.96
C ASN A 106 -11.60 10.83 -16.72
N MET A 107 -10.97 12.00 -16.83
CA MET A 107 -9.55 12.17 -16.54
C MET A 107 -9.27 11.90 -15.05
N ALA A 108 -10.08 12.46 -14.15
CA ALA A 108 -9.95 12.25 -12.72
C ALA A 108 -10.08 10.75 -12.35
N ARG A 109 -11.03 10.01 -12.96
CA ARG A 109 -11.20 8.57 -12.76
C ARG A 109 -9.97 7.79 -13.19
N ASN A 110 -9.42 8.07 -14.37
CA ASN A 110 -8.23 7.39 -14.87
C ASN A 110 -7.03 7.64 -13.95
N ILE A 111 -6.80 8.89 -13.52
CA ILE A 111 -5.74 9.23 -12.56
C ILE A 111 -5.97 8.51 -11.23
N HIS A 112 -7.23 8.49 -10.74
CA HIS A 112 -7.57 7.83 -9.49
C HIS A 112 -7.27 6.33 -9.52
N ILE A 113 -7.72 5.62 -10.56
CA ILE A 113 -7.46 4.19 -10.74
C ILE A 113 -5.95 3.93 -10.83
N LEU A 114 -5.24 4.67 -11.69
CA LEU A 114 -3.79 4.51 -11.86
C LEU A 114 -3.05 4.69 -10.53
N CYS A 115 -3.34 5.79 -9.83
CA CYS A 115 -2.69 6.10 -8.55
C CYS A 115 -3.07 5.12 -7.45
N ALA A 116 -4.31 4.61 -7.42
CA ALA A 116 -4.75 3.63 -6.43
C ALA A 116 -4.01 2.29 -6.59
N TYR A 117 -3.92 1.75 -7.81
CA TYR A 117 -3.26 0.47 -8.05
C TYR A 117 -1.73 0.55 -7.93
N TRP A 118 -1.10 1.60 -8.47
CA TRP A 118 0.33 1.84 -8.23
C TRP A 118 0.62 2.13 -6.76
N GLY A 119 -0.23 2.90 -6.09
CA GLY A 119 -0.12 3.16 -4.66
C GLY A 119 -0.18 1.88 -3.83
N PHE A 120 -1.09 0.96 -4.16
CA PHE A 120 -1.17 -0.36 -3.53
C PHE A 120 0.13 -1.18 -3.68
N LEU A 121 0.68 -1.27 -4.90
CA LEU A 121 1.94 -1.97 -5.15
C LEU A 121 3.12 -1.33 -4.41
N LEU A 122 3.26 0.00 -4.51
CA LEU A 122 4.34 0.74 -3.87
C LEU A 122 4.26 0.66 -2.35
N MET A 123 3.05 0.67 -1.77
CA MET A 123 2.84 0.49 -0.33
C MET A 123 3.27 -0.91 0.11
N ALA A 124 2.94 -1.95 -0.66
CA ALA A 124 3.37 -3.32 -0.37
C ALA A 124 4.91 -3.46 -0.46
N VAL A 125 5.55 -2.83 -1.46
CA VAL A 125 7.02 -2.76 -1.55
C VAL A 125 7.60 -2.00 -0.34
N HIS A 126 7.04 -0.85 0.02
CA HIS A 126 7.48 -0.08 1.18
C HIS A 126 7.40 -0.90 2.48
N LEU A 127 6.30 -1.61 2.69
CA LEU A 127 6.13 -2.52 3.82
C LEU A 127 7.20 -3.64 3.79
N GLY A 128 7.50 -4.19 2.60
CA GLY A 128 8.54 -5.20 2.40
C GLY A 128 9.94 -4.71 2.77
N LEU A 129 10.29 -3.46 2.45
CA LEU A 129 11.57 -2.84 2.85
C LEU A 129 11.70 -2.71 4.38
N HIS A 130 10.58 -2.54 5.10
CA HIS A 130 10.53 -2.44 6.55
C HIS A 130 10.21 -3.77 7.26
N TRP A 131 10.06 -4.88 6.51
CA TRP A 131 9.58 -6.15 7.03
C TRP A 131 10.44 -6.76 8.15
N ASN A 132 11.76 -6.50 8.15
CA ASN A 132 12.65 -6.90 9.25
C ASN A 132 12.17 -6.41 10.62
N MET A 133 11.61 -5.19 10.69
CA MET A 133 11.08 -4.62 11.93
C MET A 133 9.83 -5.39 12.38
N MET A 134 8.94 -5.68 11.44
CA MET A 134 7.70 -6.44 11.72
C MET A 134 8.01 -7.87 12.18
N LEU A 135 8.96 -8.55 11.51
CA LEU A 135 9.40 -9.89 11.92
C LEU A 135 9.97 -9.91 13.33
N ARG A 136 10.80 -8.93 13.73
CA ARG A 136 11.34 -8.86 15.10
C ARG A 136 10.25 -8.70 16.15
N ILE A 137 9.16 -8.01 15.84
CA ILE A 137 8.01 -7.86 16.75
C ILE A 137 7.24 -9.18 16.83
N LEU A 138 7.01 -9.83 15.69
CA LEU A 138 6.30 -11.10 15.60
C LEU A 138 7.07 -12.24 16.27
N GLU A 139 8.39 -12.35 16.05
CA GLU A 139 9.25 -13.38 16.64
C GLU A 139 9.35 -13.29 18.17
N ARG A 140 9.15 -12.09 18.74
CA ARG A 140 9.04 -11.91 20.20
C ARG A 140 7.72 -12.43 20.75
N ALA A 141 6.65 -12.38 19.95
CA ALA A 141 5.33 -12.84 20.34
C ALA A 141 5.15 -14.36 20.05
N LEU A 142 5.71 -14.85 18.95
CA LEU A 142 5.55 -16.23 18.46
C LEU A 142 6.91 -16.77 17.96
N PRO A 143 7.59 -17.68 18.71
CA PRO A 143 8.89 -18.22 18.33
C PRO A 143 8.78 -19.33 17.27
N MET A 144 8.20 -19.02 16.08
CA MET A 144 7.87 -20.00 15.05
C MET A 144 8.61 -19.72 13.72
N LYS A 145 9.94 -19.54 13.76
CA LYS A 145 10.77 -19.13 12.60
C LYS A 145 10.61 -19.99 11.33
N GLY A 146 10.48 -21.30 11.47
CA GLY A 146 10.32 -22.22 10.33
C GLY A 146 8.94 -22.13 9.71
N ILE A 147 7.91 -22.16 10.50
CA ILE A 147 6.50 -22.12 10.08
C ILE A 147 6.18 -20.77 9.41
N ALA A 148 6.70 -19.66 9.93
CA ALA A 148 6.51 -18.34 9.35
C ALA A 148 7.04 -18.24 7.90
N LYS A 149 8.14 -18.94 7.55
CA LYS A 149 8.63 -18.98 6.18
C LYS A 149 7.72 -19.75 5.24
N ILE A 150 7.22 -20.91 5.67
CA ILE A 150 6.32 -21.75 4.89
C ILE A 150 5.01 -21.02 4.66
N LEU A 151 4.42 -20.44 5.71
CA LEU A 151 3.20 -19.63 5.59
C LEU A 151 3.41 -18.44 4.66
N GLY A 152 4.54 -17.74 4.77
CA GLY A 152 4.88 -16.63 3.87
C GLY A 152 4.97 -17.06 2.41
N LEU A 153 5.53 -18.24 2.13
CA LEU A 153 5.58 -18.81 0.78
C LEU A 153 4.20 -19.17 0.26
N LEU A 154 3.36 -19.82 1.07
CA LEU A 154 2.00 -20.17 0.69
C LEU A 154 1.15 -18.93 0.38
N ILE A 155 1.26 -17.88 1.21
CA ILE A 155 0.62 -16.59 0.98
C ILE A 155 1.13 -15.97 -0.32
N ALA A 156 2.44 -16.04 -0.60
CA ALA A 156 3.03 -15.49 -1.80
C ALA A 156 2.55 -16.22 -3.07
N VAL A 157 2.43 -17.54 -3.04
CA VAL A 157 1.92 -18.35 -4.16
C VAL A 157 0.46 -18.01 -4.42
N TYR A 158 -0.38 -18.00 -3.38
CA TYR A 158 -1.79 -17.63 -3.52
C TYR A 158 -1.95 -16.16 -3.97
N GLY A 159 -1.10 -15.25 -3.47
CA GLY A 159 -1.07 -13.85 -3.90
C GLY A 159 -0.75 -13.69 -5.39
N GLY A 160 0.13 -14.53 -5.94
CA GLY A 160 0.40 -14.59 -7.38
C GLY A 160 -0.81 -15.03 -8.19
N TYR A 161 -1.53 -16.05 -7.73
CA TYR A 161 -2.79 -16.46 -8.33
C TYR A 161 -3.85 -15.35 -8.25
N ALA A 162 -4.02 -14.71 -7.09
CA ALA A 162 -4.94 -13.60 -6.90
C ALA A 162 -4.61 -12.41 -7.80
N PHE A 163 -3.33 -12.08 -7.96
CA PHE A 163 -2.85 -11.01 -8.85
C PHE A 163 -3.27 -11.25 -10.30
N TYR A 164 -3.15 -12.48 -10.78
CA TYR A 164 -3.60 -12.89 -12.12
C TYR A 164 -5.13 -12.88 -12.21
N LYS A 165 -5.84 -13.52 -11.27
CA LYS A 165 -7.30 -13.61 -11.19
C LYS A 165 -7.97 -12.24 -11.20
N ARG A 166 -7.36 -11.27 -10.50
CA ARG A 166 -7.88 -9.89 -10.36
C ARG A 166 -7.46 -8.98 -11.51
N GLU A 167 -6.75 -9.50 -12.51
CA GLU A 167 -6.29 -8.73 -13.68
C GLU A 167 -5.59 -7.41 -13.34
N ILE A 168 -4.80 -7.39 -12.25
CA ILE A 168 -4.17 -6.16 -11.70
C ILE A 168 -3.38 -5.41 -12.77
N VAL A 169 -2.74 -6.12 -13.70
CA VAL A 169 -1.98 -5.53 -14.83
C VAL A 169 -2.85 -4.59 -15.68
N ASN A 170 -4.13 -4.92 -15.88
CA ASN A 170 -5.02 -4.10 -16.70
C ASN A 170 -5.27 -2.72 -16.06
N TYR A 171 -5.34 -2.65 -14.74
CA TYR A 171 -5.51 -1.39 -14.01
C TYR A 171 -4.20 -0.59 -13.92
N LEU A 172 -3.07 -1.26 -13.74
CA LEU A 172 -1.75 -0.62 -13.70
C LEU A 172 -1.38 0.12 -14.99
N PHE A 173 -1.88 -0.36 -16.13
CA PHE A 173 -1.61 0.22 -17.44
C PHE A 173 -2.83 0.85 -18.10
N LEU A 174 -3.90 1.13 -17.32
CA LEU A 174 -5.15 1.74 -17.78
C LEU A 174 -5.76 1.04 -19.01
N ARG A 175 -5.60 -0.29 -19.13
CA ARG A 175 -6.28 -1.10 -20.15
C ARG A 175 -7.76 -1.27 -19.84
N SER A 176 -8.13 -1.14 -18.57
CA SER A 176 -9.51 -1.06 -18.09
C SER A 176 -9.72 0.25 -17.33
N HIS A 177 -10.80 0.97 -17.65
CA HIS A 177 -11.20 2.23 -17.03
C HIS A 177 -12.26 2.04 -15.93
N PHE A 178 -12.71 0.82 -15.73
CA PHE A 178 -13.69 0.43 -14.72
C PHE A 178 -13.19 -0.80 -13.99
N VAL A 179 -13.44 -0.85 -12.68
CA VAL A 179 -13.12 -2.00 -11.85
C VAL A 179 -14.35 -2.90 -11.82
N PHE A 180 -14.20 -4.15 -12.30
CA PHE A 180 -15.26 -5.13 -12.33
C PHE A 180 -15.19 -6.03 -11.09
N PHE A 181 -16.35 -6.27 -10.49
CA PHE A 181 -16.53 -7.21 -9.39
C PHE A 181 -17.59 -8.23 -9.77
N GLY A 182 -17.45 -9.46 -9.31
CA GLY A 182 -18.52 -10.46 -9.42
C GLY A 182 -19.73 -10.01 -8.61
N SER A 183 -20.93 -10.16 -9.17
CA SER A 183 -22.20 -9.71 -8.54
C SER A 183 -22.48 -10.32 -7.17
N GLU A 184 -21.84 -11.44 -6.83
CA GLU A 184 -22.02 -12.18 -5.56
C GLU A 184 -20.74 -12.22 -4.71
N GLU A 185 -19.76 -11.37 -4.99
CA GLU A 185 -18.49 -11.42 -4.29
C GLU A 185 -18.61 -10.84 -2.86
N SER A 186 -18.16 -11.61 -1.87
CA SER A 186 -18.12 -11.14 -0.48
C SER A 186 -16.88 -10.29 -0.24
N LEU A 187 -17.02 -9.26 0.62
CA LEU A 187 -15.91 -8.42 1.07
C LEU A 187 -14.75 -9.26 1.65
N GLY A 188 -15.06 -10.35 2.36
CA GLY A 188 -14.06 -11.23 2.96
C GLY A 188 -13.16 -11.90 1.93
N VAL A 189 -13.72 -12.44 0.85
CA VAL A 189 -12.95 -13.07 -0.25
C VAL A 189 -12.10 -12.02 -0.96
N PHE A 190 -12.66 -10.84 -1.23
CA PHE A 190 -11.93 -9.73 -1.83
C PHE A 190 -10.71 -9.32 -0.99
N LEU A 191 -10.92 -9.09 0.31
CA LEU A 191 -9.83 -8.70 1.23
C LEU A 191 -8.76 -9.78 1.34
N LEU A 192 -9.15 -11.06 1.34
CA LEU A 192 -8.21 -12.19 1.37
C LEU A 192 -7.30 -12.17 0.13
N ASP A 193 -7.85 -11.96 -1.08
CA ASP A 193 -7.06 -11.83 -2.31
C ASP A 193 -6.08 -10.66 -2.22
N TYR A 194 -6.53 -9.47 -1.77
CA TYR A 194 -5.67 -8.28 -1.68
C TYR A 194 -4.62 -8.38 -0.57
N ILE A 195 -4.94 -8.98 0.58
CA ILE A 195 -3.96 -9.28 1.64
C ILE A 195 -2.90 -10.25 1.12
N ALA A 196 -3.31 -11.29 0.38
CA ALA A 196 -2.36 -12.26 -0.17
C ALA A 196 -1.46 -11.65 -1.24
N MET A 197 -2.00 -10.79 -2.13
CA MET A 197 -1.21 -10.03 -3.11
C MET A 197 -0.20 -9.10 -2.41
N MET A 198 -0.62 -8.37 -1.37
CA MET A 198 0.28 -7.56 -0.55
C MET A 198 1.36 -8.42 0.08
N GLY A 199 1.01 -9.57 0.65
CA GLY A 199 1.93 -10.54 1.23
C GLY A 199 2.95 -11.08 0.23
N MET A 200 2.53 -11.39 -1.00
CA MET A 200 3.43 -11.78 -2.10
C MET A 200 4.46 -10.68 -2.40
N ILE A 201 4.03 -9.43 -2.56
CA ILE A 201 4.93 -8.32 -2.88
C ILE A 201 5.91 -8.05 -1.72
N VAL A 202 5.42 -8.10 -0.48
CA VAL A 202 6.26 -8.01 0.74
C VAL A 202 7.31 -9.12 0.75
N PHE A 203 6.90 -10.36 0.47
CA PHE A 203 7.79 -11.53 0.44
C PHE A 203 8.89 -11.35 -0.61
N ILE A 204 8.52 -11.01 -1.84
CA ILE A 204 9.48 -10.79 -2.96
C ILE A 204 10.44 -9.65 -2.60
N THR A 205 9.93 -8.53 -2.12
CA THR A 205 10.76 -7.37 -1.76
C THR A 205 11.73 -7.70 -0.63
N TYR A 206 11.27 -8.32 0.43
CA TYR A 206 12.08 -8.67 1.59
C TYR A 206 13.21 -9.64 1.24
N TYR A 207 12.89 -10.76 0.57
CA TYR A 207 13.89 -11.75 0.20
C TYR A 207 14.80 -11.27 -0.92
N GLY A 208 14.29 -10.48 -1.88
CA GLY A 208 15.07 -9.84 -2.93
C GLY A 208 16.14 -8.88 -2.37
N CYS A 209 15.77 -8.02 -1.42
CA CYS A 209 16.74 -7.15 -0.75
C CYS A 209 17.82 -7.95 0.01
N ARG A 210 17.44 -8.99 0.75
CA ARG A 210 18.40 -9.84 1.46
C ARG A 210 19.36 -10.59 0.53
N LEU A 211 18.87 -11.05 -0.61
CA LEU A 211 19.70 -11.69 -1.63
C LEU A 211 20.73 -10.69 -2.20
N ALA A 212 20.28 -9.49 -2.55
CA ALA A 212 21.16 -8.43 -3.06
C ALA A 212 22.28 -8.05 -2.05
N GLU A 213 21.95 -7.97 -0.77
CA GLU A 213 22.95 -7.72 0.31
C GLU A 213 23.98 -8.85 0.41
N ARG A 214 23.54 -10.12 0.33
CA ARG A 214 24.43 -11.29 0.37
C ARG A 214 25.39 -11.34 -0.82
N ILE A 215 24.93 -10.99 -2.02
CA ILE A 215 25.77 -10.95 -3.22
C ILE A 215 26.84 -9.87 -3.09
N LYS A 216 26.50 -8.69 -2.52
CA LYS A 216 27.46 -7.62 -2.25
C LYS A 216 28.52 -7.98 -1.20
N ALA A 217 28.14 -8.75 -0.18
CA ALA A 217 29.05 -9.15 0.87
C ALA A 217 30.08 -10.23 0.45
N LYS A 218 29.86 -10.87 -0.71
CA LYS A 218 30.77 -11.88 -1.29
C LYS A 218 31.75 -11.32 -2.32
N LYS A 219 31.55 -10.05 -2.73
CA LYS A 219 32.49 -9.30 -3.59
C LYS A 219 33.39 -8.38 -2.76
#